data_77d0c24d7fb13b9687a992c80188402e
#
_entry.id   77d0c24d7fb13b9687a992c80188402e
#
_cell.length_a   1.000
_cell.length_b   1.000
_cell.length_c   1.000
_cell.angle_alpha   90.00
_cell.angle_beta   90.00
_cell.angle_gamma   90.00
#
_symmetry.space_group_name_H-M   'P 1'
#
loop_
_entity.id
_entity.type
_entity.pdbx_description
1 polymer ?
#
loop_
_entity_poly.entity_id
_entity_poly.type
_entity_poly.pdbx_seq_one_letter_code
_entity_poly.pdbx_strand_id
1 'polypeptide(L)'
;MIAIKPTKLKDFSSLMQLDVQEEQKGFFTPFEMAYQKRSKSEAFFTIYSDDLLVGYLVIDKGFSQHAPFAKRYELELKYLMIDQRFQRQGVGSEALRKLFLYAYTINPKSTPLCATVPQSQQYAISFFDACGFINTEETTLGDNEKEWILRHPLS
;
A
#
# COMPACT_ATOMS: atom_id res chain seq x y z
N MET A 1 -4.80 -0.24 -19.32
CA MET A 1 -3.47 -0.53 -18.72
C MET A 1 -3.29 0.22 -17.42
N ILE A 2 -2.81 -0.46 -16.41
CA ILE A 2 -2.55 0.13 -15.10
C ILE A 2 -1.14 0.67 -15.05
N ALA A 3 -0.99 1.90 -14.55
CA ALA A 3 0.31 2.53 -14.36
C ALA A 3 0.37 3.15 -12.96
N ILE A 4 1.56 3.15 -12.37
CA ILE A 4 1.82 3.90 -11.14
C ILE A 4 2.86 4.97 -11.47
N LYS A 5 2.62 6.19 -10.99
CA LYS A 5 3.50 7.34 -11.26
C LYS A 5 3.67 8.15 -9.97
N PRO A 6 4.83 8.78 -9.77
CA PRO A 6 4.98 9.67 -8.62
C PRO A 6 3.86 10.71 -8.60
N THR A 7 3.28 10.91 -7.42
CA THR A 7 2.15 11.82 -7.24
C THR A 7 2.60 13.27 -7.49
N LYS A 8 1.79 14.02 -8.26
CA LYS A 8 2.05 15.41 -8.58
C LYS A 8 0.91 16.29 -8.07
N LEU A 9 1.17 17.59 -7.94
CA LEU A 9 0.15 18.53 -7.47
C LEU A 9 -1.13 18.48 -8.29
N LYS A 10 -1.02 18.26 -9.59
CA LYS A 10 -2.20 18.16 -10.48
C LYS A 10 -3.13 17.02 -10.12
N ASP A 11 -2.63 16.01 -9.39
CA ASP A 11 -3.41 14.84 -9.01
C ASP A 11 -4.22 15.06 -7.73
N PHE A 12 -3.90 16.07 -6.93
CA PHE A 12 -4.42 16.22 -5.56
C PHE A 12 -5.94 16.30 -5.52
N SER A 13 -6.54 17.12 -6.40
CA SER A 13 -7.99 17.29 -6.42
C SER A 13 -8.71 15.96 -6.62
N SER A 14 -8.25 15.17 -7.59
CA SER A 14 -8.85 13.85 -7.87
C SER A 14 -8.55 12.84 -6.76
N LEU A 15 -7.36 12.89 -6.18
CA LEU A 15 -6.99 11.98 -5.09
C LEU A 15 -7.85 12.23 -3.86
N MET A 16 -8.22 13.48 -3.58
CA MET A 16 -9.09 13.80 -2.45
C MET A 16 -10.53 13.33 -2.64
N GLN A 17 -10.92 13.02 -3.87
CA GLN A 17 -12.26 12.54 -4.19
C GLN A 17 -12.38 11.02 -4.20
N LEU A 18 -11.27 10.30 -4.02
CA LEU A 18 -11.32 8.83 -3.91
C LEU A 18 -12.14 8.43 -2.71
N ASP A 19 -12.95 7.39 -2.87
CA ASP A 19 -13.82 6.91 -1.80
C ASP A 19 -13.92 5.39 -1.85
N VAL A 20 -14.21 4.81 -0.70
CA VAL A 20 -14.40 3.37 -0.55
C VAL A 20 -15.70 3.12 0.17
N GLN A 21 -16.18 1.87 0.14
CA GLN A 21 -17.39 1.50 0.86
C GLN A 21 -17.19 1.60 2.36
N GLU A 22 -18.27 1.81 3.09
CA GLU A 22 -18.23 2.07 4.54
C GLU A 22 -17.49 0.96 5.30
N GLU A 23 -17.72 -0.30 4.94
CA GLU A 23 -17.08 -1.42 5.61
C GLU A 23 -15.57 -1.49 5.35
N GLN A 24 -15.07 -0.76 4.36
CA GLN A 24 -13.63 -0.73 4.03
C GLN A 24 -12.92 0.44 4.69
N LYS A 25 -13.64 1.41 5.25
CA LYS A 25 -13.02 2.64 5.79
C LYS A 25 -12.12 2.38 7.00
N GLY A 26 -12.29 1.25 7.66
CA GLY A 26 -11.40 0.88 8.77
C GLY A 26 -9.99 0.51 8.33
N PHE A 27 -9.80 0.17 7.07
CA PHE A 27 -8.48 -0.18 6.53
C PHE A 27 -7.88 0.95 5.69
N PHE A 28 -8.70 1.59 4.85
CA PHE A 28 -8.18 2.58 3.90
C PHE A 28 -8.06 3.96 4.55
N THR A 29 -6.96 4.65 4.26
CA THR A 29 -6.71 6.00 4.75
C THR A 29 -6.93 6.98 3.59
N PRO A 30 -7.77 8.02 3.79
CA PRO A 30 -7.95 9.05 2.76
C PRO A 30 -6.63 9.71 2.40
N PHE A 31 -6.45 10.03 1.12
CA PHE A 31 -5.21 10.63 0.64
C PHE A 31 -4.80 11.87 1.43
N GLU A 32 -5.75 12.77 1.71
CA GLU A 32 -5.46 14.01 2.41
C GLU A 32 -4.82 13.74 3.76
N MET A 33 -5.36 12.80 4.52
CA MET A 33 -4.84 12.44 5.84
C MET A 33 -3.45 11.83 5.72
N ALA A 34 -3.27 10.90 4.80
CA ALA A 34 -1.97 10.25 4.59
C ALA A 34 -0.90 11.27 4.21
N TYR A 35 -1.25 12.22 3.35
CA TYR A 35 -0.33 13.22 2.88
C TYR A 35 0.06 14.21 3.98
N GLN A 36 -0.89 14.63 4.80
CA GLN A 36 -0.63 15.56 5.92
C GLN A 36 0.28 14.94 6.97
N LYS A 37 0.18 13.64 7.16
CA LYS A 37 0.97 12.92 8.17
C LYS A 37 2.29 12.37 7.64
N ARG A 38 2.60 12.61 6.37
CA ARG A 38 3.73 11.95 5.74
C ARG A 38 5.06 12.28 6.39
N SER A 39 5.94 11.29 6.40
CA SER A 39 7.34 11.48 6.75
C SER A 39 8.16 11.64 5.47
N LYS A 40 9.42 12.08 5.62
CA LYS A 40 10.31 12.30 4.47
C LYS A 40 10.65 11.02 3.72
N SER A 41 10.55 9.87 4.40
CA SER A 41 10.90 8.59 3.79
C SER A 41 9.75 7.97 2.98
N GLU A 42 8.57 8.57 3.01
CA GLU A 42 7.39 8.06 2.33
C GLU A 42 7.31 8.59 0.90
N ALA A 43 7.15 7.68 -0.04
CA ALA A 43 7.01 8.01 -1.45
C ALA A 43 5.57 7.74 -1.88
N PHE A 44 4.90 8.76 -2.43
CA PHE A 44 3.51 8.68 -2.87
C PHE A 44 3.45 8.42 -4.37
N PHE A 45 2.59 7.49 -4.76
CA PHE A 45 2.34 7.15 -6.15
C PHE A 45 0.86 7.21 -6.45
N THR A 46 0.53 7.77 -7.61
CA THR A 46 -0.84 7.79 -8.12
C THR A 46 -1.04 6.62 -9.06
N ILE A 47 -2.18 5.97 -8.96
CA ILE A 47 -2.53 4.82 -9.78
C ILE A 47 -3.50 5.27 -10.86
N TYR A 48 -3.15 4.98 -12.12
CA TYR A 48 -3.97 5.29 -13.28
C TYR A 48 -4.42 3.99 -13.96
N SER A 49 -5.67 4.00 -14.42
CA SER A 49 -6.17 2.97 -15.33
C SER A 49 -6.42 3.67 -16.66
N ASP A 50 -5.58 3.38 -17.64
CA ASP A 50 -5.47 4.14 -18.89
C ASP A 50 -5.38 5.64 -18.62
N ASP A 51 -5.63 6.57 -18.65
CA ASP A 51 -5.36 7.93 -18.21
C ASP A 51 -6.30 8.40 -17.10
N LEU A 52 -7.07 7.48 -16.51
CA LEU A 52 -8.01 7.81 -15.45
C LEU A 52 -7.40 7.51 -14.09
N LEU A 53 -7.39 8.51 -13.20
CA LEU A 53 -6.88 8.35 -11.84
C LEU A 53 -7.85 7.50 -11.03
N VAL A 54 -7.38 6.36 -10.48
CA VAL A 54 -8.22 5.39 -9.81
C VAL A 54 -7.80 5.07 -8.37
N GLY A 55 -6.62 5.51 -7.94
CA GLY A 55 -6.17 5.23 -6.59
C GLY A 55 -4.80 5.82 -6.28
N TYR A 56 -4.28 5.46 -5.11
CA TYR A 56 -2.93 5.82 -4.72
C TYR A 56 -2.30 4.75 -3.85
N LEU A 57 -1.00 4.78 -3.74
CA LEU A 57 -0.26 3.95 -2.80
C LEU A 57 0.95 4.72 -2.26
N VAL A 58 1.46 4.25 -1.12
CA VAL A 58 2.60 4.86 -0.46
C VAL A 58 3.57 3.78 -0.02
N ILE A 59 4.85 3.99 -0.34
CA ILE A 59 5.93 3.14 0.15
C ILE A 59 6.73 3.92 1.18
N ASP A 60 6.98 3.31 2.32
CA ASP A 60 7.92 3.86 3.30
C ASP A 60 9.29 3.24 3.07
N LYS A 61 10.20 4.05 2.56
CA LYS A 61 11.59 3.65 2.30
C LYS A 61 12.43 3.62 3.55
N GLY A 62 11.97 4.23 4.64
CA GLY A 62 12.66 4.25 5.92
C GLY A 62 12.15 3.23 6.92
N PHE A 63 11.29 2.32 6.47
CA PHE A 63 10.64 1.35 7.34
C PHE A 63 11.62 0.54 8.18
N SER A 64 12.72 0.09 7.58
CA SER A 64 13.73 -0.71 8.28
C SER A 64 14.46 0.05 9.38
N GLN A 65 14.38 1.37 9.39
CA GLN A 65 15.09 2.20 10.37
C GLN A 65 14.24 2.49 11.62
N HIS A 66 12.92 2.34 11.54
CA HIS A 66 12.06 2.68 12.67
C HIS A 66 11.14 1.58 13.17
N ALA A 67 10.86 0.56 12.37
CA ALA A 67 9.98 -0.53 12.80
C ALA A 67 10.79 -1.66 13.45
N PRO A 68 10.48 -2.03 14.73
CA PRO A 68 11.29 -3.03 15.43
C PRO A 68 11.28 -4.40 14.75
N PHE A 69 10.20 -4.75 14.06
CA PHE A 69 10.08 -6.04 13.40
C PHE A 69 10.56 -6.03 11.94
N ALA A 70 10.97 -4.88 11.43
CA ALA A 70 11.41 -4.76 10.04
C ALA A 70 12.74 -5.50 9.83
N LYS A 71 12.84 -6.13 8.66
CA LYS A 71 14.10 -6.73 8.25
C LYS A 71 14.98 -5.68 7.61
N ARG A 72 16.29 -5.97 7.56
CA ARG A 72 17.26 -5.05 6.98
C ARG A 72 16.87 -4.73 5.54
N TYR A 73 16.86 -3.45 5.20
CA TYR A 73 16.51 -2.92 3.87
C TYR A 73 15.06 -3.17 3.46
N GLU A 74 14.21 -3.61 4.37
CA GLU A 74 12.81 -3.86 4.06
C GLU A 74 12.06 -2.56 3.75
N LEU A 75 11.20 -2.61 2.73
CA LEU A 75 10.28 -1.54 2.39
C LEU A 75 8.89 -1.89 2.88
N GLU A 76 8.10 -0.88 3.24
CA GLU A 76 6.71 -1.08 3.64
C GLU A 76 5.77 -0.51 2.59
N LEU A 77 4.77 -1.30 2.21
CA LEU A 77 3.58 -0.78 1.54
C LEU A 77 2.68 -0.22 2.64
N LYS A 78 2.74 1.08 2.85
CA LYS A 78 2.07 1.70 3.98
C LYS A 78 0.59 1.95 3.72
N TYR A 79 0.26 2.41 2.52
CA TYR A 79 -1.13 2.63 2.11
C TYR A 79 -1.34 2.15 0.70
N LEU A 80 -2.53 1.61 0.44
CA LEU A 80 -3.01 1.28 -0.90
C LEU A 80 -4.51 1.49 -0.89
N MET A 81 -5.00 2.36 -1.78
CA MET A 81 -6.42 2.66 -1.88
C MET A 81 -6.83 2.70 -3.34
N ILE A 82 -7.85 1.93 -3.69
CA ILE A 82 -8.49 1.94 -5.00
C ILE A 82 -9.91 2.46 -4.81
N ASP A 83 -10.30 3.45 -5.61
CA ASP A 83 -11.66 3.99 -5.56
C ASP A 83 -12.69 2.88 -5.77
N GLN A 84 -13.78 2.94 -5.01
CA GLN A 84 -14.80 1.88 -5.03
C GLN A 84 -15.35 1.58 -6.42
N ARG A 85 -15.37 2.58 -7.31
CA ARG A 85 -15.88 2.40 -8.67
C ARG A 85 -14.99 1.49 -9.51
N PHE A 86 -13.74 1.29 -9.11
CA PHE A 86 -12.75 0.53 -9.88
C PHE A 86 -12.26 -0.71 -9.15
N GLN A 87 -12.84 -1.05 -8.01
CA GLN A 87 -12.49 -2.26 -7.29
C GLN A 87 -13.03 -3.51 -8.00
N ARG A 88 -12.44 -4.65 -7.67
CA ARG A 88 -12.82 -5.96 -8.23
C ARG A 88 -12.60 -6.06 -9.75
N GLN A 89 -11.74 -5.23 -10.30
CA GLN A 89 -11.37 -5.25 -11.71
C GLN A 89 -9.89 -5.57 -11.91
N GLY A 90 -9.21 -6.02 -10.85
CA GLY A 90 -7.80 -6.36 -10.92
C GLY A 90 -6.85 -5.17 -10.85
N VAL A 91 -7.36 -3.96 -10.58
CA VAL A 91 -6.54 -2.75 -10.53
C VAL A 91 -5.50 -2.82 -9.40
N GLY A 92 -5.93 -3.17 -8.19
CA GLY A 92 -5.03 -3.25 -7.04
C GLY A 92 -3.94 -4.28 -7.24
N SER A 93 -4.31 -5.46 -7.73
CA SER A 93 -3.37 -6.54 -8.00
C SER A 93 -2.32 -6.14 -9.04
N GLU A 94 -2.77 -5.49 -10.13
CA GLU A 94 -1.88 -5.04 -11.20
C GLU A 94 -0.97 -3.90 -10.71
N ALA A 95 -1.50 -2.99 -9.89
CA ALA A 95 -0.71 -1.91 -9.29
C ALA A 95 0.39 -2.49 -8.41
N LEU A 96 0.08 -3.52 -7.61
CA LEU A 96 1.11 -4.17 -6.78
C LEU A 96 2.17 -4.85 -7.62
N ARG A 97 1.79 -5.46 -8.73
CA ARG A 97 2.77 -6.08 -9.63
C ARG A 97 3.74 -5.04 -10.17
N LYS A 98 3.25 -3.87 -10.57
CA LYS A 98 4.11 -2.75 -11.00
C LYS A 98 4.99 -2.26 -9.85
N LEU A 99 4.42 -2.23 -8.64
CA LEU A 99 5.14 -1.80 -7.45
C LEU A 99 6.31 -2.73 -7.12
N PHE A 100 6.14 -4.04 -7.28
CA PHE A 100 7.23 -4.99 -7.02
C PHE A 100 8.45 -4.70 -7.89
N LEU A 101 8.22 -4.38 -9.17
CA LEU A 101 9.30 -4.02 -10.06
C LEU A 101 9.99 -2.73 -9.61
N TYR A 102 9.19 -1.75 -9.20
CA TYR A 102 9.73 -0.48 -8.71
C TYR A 102 10.53 -0.67 -7.41
N ALA A 103 10.01 -1.45 -6.47
CA ALA A 103 10.69 -1.73 -5.21
C ALA A 103 12.07 -2.37 -5.44
N TYR A 104 12.15 -3.26 -6.40
CA TYR A 104 13.42 -3.88 -6.78
C TYR A 104 14.43 -2.84 -7.29
N THR A 105 13.96 -1.83 -8.02
CA THR A 105 14.85 -0.77 -8.52
C THR A 105 15.30 0.19 -7.42
N ILE A 106 14.44 0.42 -6.41
CA ILE A 106 14.83 1.27 -5.27
C ILE A 106 15.97 0.63 -4.49
N ASN A 107 15.82 -0.65 -4.19
CA ASN A 107 16.82 -1.37 -3.41
C ASN A 107 16.84 -2.84 -3.83
N PRO A 108 17.78 -3.22 -4.73
CA PRO A 108 17.88 -4.62 -5.16
C PRO A 108 18.22 -5.59 -4.04
N LYS A 109 18.71 -5.09 -2.90
CA LYS A 109 19.04 -5.90 -1.73
C LYS A 109 17.82 -6.15 -0.85
N SER A 110 16.75 -5.37 -1.03
CA SER A 110 15.52 -5.58 -0.30
C SER A 110 14.87 -6.83 -0.84
N THR A 111 14.58 -7.79 0.04
CA THR A 111 13.97 -9.02 -0.41
C THR A 111 12.48 -9.04 -0.18
N PRO A 112 11.93 -8.70 0.98
CA PRO A 112 10.47 -8.65 1.13
C PRO A 112 9.93 -7.24 1.04
N LEU A 113 8.68 -7.14 0.64
CA LEU A 113 7.84 -5.96 0.84
C LEU A 113 6.88 -6.30 1.97
N CYS A 114 6.84 -5.45 2.99
CA CYS A 114 6.02 -5.68 4.17
C CYS A 114 4.73 -4.87 4.12
N ALA A 115 3.65 -5.43 4.60
CA ALA A 115 2.40 -4.71 4.85
C ALA A 115 1.84 -5.18 6.18
N THR A 116 1.18 -4.29 6.92
CA THR A 116 0.47 -4.66 8.14
C THR A 116 -1.01 -4.45 7.93
N VAL A 117 -1.83 -5.39 8.42
CA VAL A 117 -3.27 -5.38 8.19
C VAL A 117 -3.98 -5.66 9.50
N PRO A 118 -4.96 -4.80 9.90
CA PRO A 118 -5.76 -5.08 11.10
C PRO A 118 -6.39 -6.46 11.03
N GLN A 119 -6.36 -7.18 12.14
CA GLN A 119 -6.85 -8.56 12.19
C GLN A 119 -8.34 -8.66 11.82
N SER A 120 -9.11 -7.61 12.06
CA SER A 120 -10.54 -7.59 11.74
C SER A 120 -10.83 -7.33 10.26
N GLN A 121 -9.84 -6.91 9.47
CA GLN A 121 -10.04 -6.52 8.07
C GLN A 121 -9.86 -7.71 7.13
N GLN A 122 -10.85 -8.60 7.12
CA GLN A 122 -10.78 -9.82 6.33
C GLN A 122 -10.64 -9.55 4.83
N TYR A 123 -11.28 -8.49 4.32
CA TYR A 123 -11.17 -8.11 2.93
C TYR A 123 -9.71 -7.87 2.53
N ALA A 124 -9.00 -7.08 3.35
CA ALA A 124 -7.60 -6.76 3.07
C ALA A 124 -6.70 -7.99 3.19
N ILE A 125 -6.94 -8.83 4.21
CA ILE A 125 -6.18 -10.06 4.40
C ILE A 125 -6.32 -10.96 3.16
N SER A 126 -7.54 -11.15 2.68
CA SER A 126 -7.80 -11.98 1.49
C SER A 126 -7.18 -11.38 0.24
N PHE A 127 -7.23 -10.05 0.09
CA PHE A 127 -6.63 -9.37 -1.05
C PHE A 127 -5.12 -9.59 -1.10
N PHE A 128 -4.43 -9.38 0.02
CA PHE A 128 -2.98 -9.55 0.06
C PHE A 128 -2.57 -11.00 -0.12
N ASP A 129 -3.34 -11.94 0.43
CA ASP A 129 -3.09 -13.37 0.21
C ASP A 129 -3.16 -13.70 -1.28
N ALA A 130 -4.20 -13.21 -1.96
CA ALA A 130 -4.38 -13.43 -3.39
C ALA A 130 -3.24 -12.80 -4.20
N CYS A 131 -2.60 -11.75 -3.70
CA CYS A 131 -1.48 -11.09 -4.37
C CYS A 131 -0.13 -11.71 -4.03
N GLY A 132 -0.11 -12.80 -3.26
CA GLY A 132 1.12 -13.53 -2.97
C GLY A 132 1.84 -13.13 -1.70
N PHE A 133 1.22 -12.29 -0.87
CA PHE A 133 1.76 -12.00 0.45
C PHE A 133 1.57 -13.20 1.37
N ILE A 134 2.55 -13.45 2.21
CA ILE A 134 2.53 -14.53 3.18
C ILE A 134 2.26 -13.93 4.55
N ASN A 135 1.25 -14.46 5.25
CA ASN A 135 1.01 -14.07 6.64
C ASN A 135 2.08 -14.73 7.50
N THR A 136 2.91 -13.91 8.16
CA THR A 136 4.00 -14.42 9.00
C THR A 136 3.47 -15.02 10.30
N GLU A 137 2.18 -14.81 10.61
CA GLU A 137 1.56 -15.17 11.89
C GLU A 137 2.12 -14.37 13.07
N GLU A 138 2.96 -13.37 12.77
CA GLU A 138 3.41 -12.40 13.76
C GLU A 138 2.50 -11.17 13.71
N THR A 139 2.41 -10.47 14.84
CA THR A 139 1.54 -9.29 14.97
C THR A 139 2.33 -8.11 15.50
N THR A 140 1.79 -6.92 15.24
CA THR A 140 2.26 -5.66 15.81
C THR A 140 1.06 -4.88 16.30
N LEU A 141 1.28 -3.89 17.16
CA LEU A 141 0.20 -3.02 17.61
C LEU A 141 -0.08 -1.95 16.56
N GLY A 142 -1.32 -1.93 16.06
CA GLY A 142 -1.79 -0.83 15.24
C GLY A 142 -2.46 0.24 16.11
N ASP A 143 -3.07 1.23 15.47
CA ASP A 143 -3.72 2.33 16.19
C ASP A 143 -4.93 1.88 17.01
N ASN A 144 -5.70 0.92 16.51
CA ASN A 144 -6.95 0.48 17.12
C ASN A 144 -6.96 -0.99 17.51
N GLU A 145 -6.14 -1.81 16.90
CA GLU A 145 -6.11 -3.25 17.16
C GLU A 145 -4.78 -3.84 16.72
N LYS A 146 -4.57 -5.11 17.04
CA LYS A 146 -3.39 -5.82 16.52
C LYS A 146 -3.51 -5.99 15.02
N GLU A 147 -2.35 -5.94 14.36
CA GLU A 147 -2.26 -6.10 12.91
C GLU A 147 -1.36 -7.27 12.58
N TRP A 148 -1.76 -8.05 11.58
CA TRP A 148 -0.92 -9.09 11.02
C TRP A 148 0.23 -8.47 10.24
N ILE A 149 1.42 -9.08 10.36
CA ILE A 149 2.58 -8.70 9.56
C ILE A 149 2.61 -9.63 8.35
N LEU A 150 2.43 -9.05 7.17
CA LEU A 150 2.42 -9.80 5.91
C LEU A 150 3.67 -9.45 5.12
N ARG A 151 4.27 -10.43 4.45
CA ARG A 151 5.45 -10.18 3.63
C ARG A 151 5.33 -10.83 2.27
N HIS A 152 5.75 -10.09 1.25
CA HIS A 152 5.84 -10.60 -0.11
C HIS A 152 7.31 -10.76 -0.48
N PRO A 153 7.76 -11.96 -0.84
CA PRO A 153 9.12 -12.14 -1.34
C PRO A 153 9.22 -11.51 -2.72
N LEU A 154 10.17 -10.58 -2.90
CA LEU A 154 10.33 -9.84 -4.15
C LEU A 154 11.15 -10.57 -5.20
N SER A 155 11.64 -11.73 -4.89
CA SER A 155 12.45 -12.54 -5.82
C SER A 155 11.60 -13.40 -6.72
#